data_25bf50a4f9449d5570e560ac9b443e3d
#
_entry.id   25bf50a4f9449d5570e560ac9b443e3d
#
_cell.length_a   1.000
_cell.length_b   1.000
_cell.length_c   1.000
_cell.angle_alpha   90.00
_cell.angle_beta   90.00
_cell.angle_gamma   90.00
#
_symmetry.space_group_name_H-M   'P 1'
#
loop_
_entity.id
_entity.type
_entity.pdbx_description
1 polymer ?
#
loop_
_entity_poly.entity_id
_entity_poly.type
_entity_poly.pdbx_seq_one_letter_code
_entity_poly.pdbx_strand_id
1 'polypeptide(L)'
;LGQKTISLIIFIFIAKGIFSQAGCTDPLAVNFDASAIENDGSCFYETTAYTLGFVSDLSSDLLSENSGLSLINESLWTINDSGNNTMIYELDSSGNITREVFVQGVNNVDWEALTQNSTHLFIGDFGNNAGSRQDLSIIKINKSELLNNSIDTVLGQTLFFKYGDQFDFSGPTNAHNYDCEAFIATADSLSLFSKNWQNQEVRKYTIPCQWEGEYVATFSESFNVGGLITDAAFDPISNQIALLGYNDLGTGIYSSFIWLLWDYNSGNIFNGNKRRIEIGSMFTLGQTEGICLRPSSMSGYVSSEQISSVITIPPRLFVFNFEEFVSNSTVISQEAQGEAYIYCYPNPFHSRVYIRNFKGRIDLYDALGGSLIYQGDYLNQGVDFSGISSGVYFLKAGHSIFQMIKN
;
A
#
# COMPACT_ATOMS: atom_id res chain seq x y z
N LEU A 1 22.95 25.51 -78.81
CA LEU A 1 21.85 25.25 -77.88
C LEU A 1 22.24 24.10 -76.96
N GLY A 2 22.77 24.47 -75.77
CA GLY A 2 23.15 23.46 -74.73
C GLY A 2 21.96 23.13 -73.85
N GLN A 3 21.56 21.89 -73.76
CA GLN A 3 20.60 21.37 -72.80
C GLN A 3 21.29 21.24 -71.42
N LYS A 4 20.82 21.97 -70.44
CA LYS A 4 21.19 21.78 -69.03
C LYS A 4 20.24 20.74 -68.41
N THR A 5 20.81 19.56 -68.08
CA THR A 5 20.08 18.53 -67.34
C THR A 5 20.11 18.92 -65.85
N ILE A 6 18.92 19.16 -65.27
CA ILE A 6 18.76 19.39 -63.82
C ILE A 6 18.50 18.03 -63.20
N SER A 7 19.47 17.53 -62.41
CA SER A 7 19.29 16.32 -61.56
C SER A 7 18.56 16.74 -60.30
N LEU A 8 17.31 16.25 -60.14
CA LEU A 8 16.54 16.39 -58.93
C LEU A 8 16.93 15.27 -57.93
N ILE A 9 17.62 15.66 -56.85
CA ILE A 9 17.94 14.74 -55.74
C ILE A 9 16.75 14.73 -54.81
N ILE A 10 15.97 13.64 -54.80
CA ILE A 10 14.89 13.44 -53.83
C ILE A 10 15.51 12.88 -52.53
N PHE A 11 15.54 13.64 -51.48
CA PHE A 11 15.83 13.16 -50.13
C PHE A 11 14.58 12.50 -49.56
N ILE A 12 14.55 11.16 -49.49
CA ILE A 12 13.53 10.40 -48.79
C ILE A 12 13.92 10.45 -47.30
N PHE A 13 13.25 11.31 -46.54
CA PHE A 13 13.26 11.22 -45.08
C PHE A 13 12.42 10.01 -44.65
N ILE A 14 13.07 8.91 -44.30
CA ILE A 14 12.45 7.79 -43.58
C ILE A 14 12.28 8.28 -42.15
N ALA A 15 11.11 8.82 -41.80
CA ALA A 15 10.70 9.01 -40.43
C ALA A 15 10.58 7.59 -39.81
N LYS A 16 11.59 7.16 -39.04
CA LYS A 16 11.43 6.04 -38.12
C LYS A 16 10.41 6.51 -37.06
N GLY A 17 9.18 6.05 -37.18
CA GLY A 17 8.22 6.16 -36.09
C GLY A 17 8.86 5.49 -34.88
N ILE A 18 9.12 6.27 -33.82
CA ILE A 18 9.46 5.72 -32.51
C ILE A 18 8.17 5.13 -31.99
N PHE A 19 7.93 3.84 -32.27
CA PHE A 19 6.89 3.11 -31.55
C PHE A 19 7.45 2.87 -30.15
N SER A 20 6.74 3.30 -29.12
CA SER A 20 6.99 2.88 -27.74
C SER A 20 6.95 1.34 -27.75
N GLN A 21 8.04 0.72 -27.34
CA GLN A 21 8.07 -0.75 -27.19
C GLN A 21 7.55 -1.04 -25.80
N ALA A 22 6.31 -1.53 -25.73
CA ALA A 22 5.70 -1.99 -24.49
C ALA A 22 6.24 -3.39 -24.14
N GLY A 23 6.43 -3.65 -22.85
CA GLY A 23 6.95 -4.90 -22.33
C GLY A 23 7.25 -4.80 -20.85
N CYS A 24 7.88 -5.83 -20.29
CA CYS A 24 8.30 -5.81 -18.89
C CYS A 24 9.52 -4.93 -18.68
N THR A 25 9.37 -3.82 -17.96
CA THR A 25 10.44 -2.85 -17.68
C THR A 25 11.17 -3.11 -16.37
N ASP A 26 10.74 -4.09 -15.55
CA ASP A 26 11.34 -4.37 -14.25
C ASP A 26 12.55 -5.32 -14.37
N PRO A 27 13.78 -4.87 -14.01
CA PRO A 27 14.97 -5.72 -14.08
C PRO A 27 14.96 -6.90 -13.09
N LEU A 28 14.04 -6.92 -12.09
CA LEU A 28 13.86 -8.05 -11.18
C LEU A 28 12.96 -9.15 -11.74
N ALA A 29 12.26 -8.88 -12.84
CA ALA A 29 11.36 -9.85 -13.47
C ALA A 29 12.13 -10.87 -14.32
N VAL A 30 11.60 -12.10 -14.40
CA VAL A 30 12.17 -13.19 -15.22
C VAL A 30 12.16 -12.83 -16.70
N ASN A 31 11.13 -12.12 -17.14
CA ASN A 31 10.92 -11.73 -18.54
C ASN A 31 11.25 -10.25 -18.79
N PHE A 32 12.20 -9.68 -18.05
CA PHE A 32 12.68 -8.31 -18.27
C PHE A 32 13.08 -8.09 -19.73
N ASP A 33 12.57 -7.04 -20.34
CA ASP A 33 12.94 -6.59 -21.68
C ASP A 33 13.66 -5.24 -21.62
N ALA A 34 14.98 -5.25 -21.76
CA ALA A 34 15.80 -4.04 -21.73
C ALA A 34 15.48 -3.05 -22.87
N SER A 35 14.72 -3.45 -23.89
CA SER A 35 14.27 -2.58 -24.98
C SER A 35 12.88 -1.97 -24.74
N ALA A 36 12.12 -2.46 -23.75
CA ALA A 36 10.84 -1.89 -23.36
C ALA A 36 11.05 -0.53 -22.68
N ILE A 37 10.25 0.43 -23.07
CA ILE A 37 10.23 1.79 -22.50
C ILE A 37 8.90 2.14 -21.82
N GLU A 38 7.93 1.23 -21.92
CA GLU A 38 6.61 1.34 -21.30
C GLU A 38 6.26 -0.01 -20.68
N ASN A 39 5.90 0.02 -19.37
CA ASN A 39 5.44 -1.18 -18.66
C ASN A 39 4.03 -1.54 -19.15
N ASP A 40 3.87 -2.74 -19.68
CA ASP A 40 2.60 -3.28 -20.15
C ASP A 40 1.91 -4.21 -19.13
N GLY A 41 2.47 -4.32 -17.91
CA GLY A 41 1.98 -5.18 -16.84
C GLY A 41 2.28 -6.67 -17.03
N SER A 42 3.11 -7.02 -18.02
CA SER A 42 3.48 -8.41 -18.34
C SER A 42 4.62 -8.98 -17.47
N CYS A 43 5.18 -8.18 -16.55
CA CYS A 43 6.27 -8.64 -15.68
C CYS A 43 5.86 -9.89 -14.89
N PHE A 44 6.74 -10.89 -14.94
CA PHE A 44 6.56 -12.17 -14.25
C PHE A 44 7.73 -12.40 -13.29
N TYR A 45 7.42 -12.87 -12.07
CA TYR A 45 8.39 -13.09 -11.00
C TYR A 45 8.35 -14.55 -10.55
N GLU A 46 9.51 -15.09 -10.16
CA GLU A 46 9.57 -16.40 -9.51
C GLU A 46 8.80 -16.41 -8.19
N THR A 47 8.28 -17.58 -7.83
CA THR A 47 7.64 -17.79 -6.53
C THR A 47 8.60 -17.38 -5.42
N THR A 48 8.15 -16.47 -4.57
CA THR A 48 8.95 -15.90 -3.48
C THR A 48 8.32 -16.29 -2.15
N ALA A 49 9.14 -16.82 -1.24
CA ALA A 49 8.74 -17.06 0.14
C ALA A 49 9.54 -16.14 1.07
N TYR A 50 8.88 -15.61 2.10
CA TYR A 50 9.48 -14.73 3.07
C TYR A 50 8.98 -15.08 4.48
N THR A 51 9.87 -15.07 5.47
CA THR A 51 9.49 -15.28 6.86
C THR A 51 9.35 -13.93 7.54
N LEU A 52 8.14 -13.60 8.01
CA LEU A 52 7.91 -12.38 8.77
C LEU A 52 8.69 -12.37 10.07
N GLY A 53 9.23 -11.21 10.46
CA GLY A 53 9.85 -11.03 11.77
C GLY A 53 8.77 -10.98 12.86
N PHE A 54 8.76 -11.92 13.79
CA PHE A 54 7.86 -11.89 14.94
C PHE A 54 8.20 -10.72 15.86
N VAL A 55 7.21 -9.91 16.21
CA VAL A 55 7.35 -8.79 17.15
C VAL A 55 6.85 -9.21 18.52
N SER A 56 5.58 -9.56 18.64
CA SER A 56 4.94 -9.94 19.91
C SER A 56 3.61 -10.67 19.70
N ASP A 57 3.16 -11.37 20.73
CA ASP A 57 1.75 -11.68 20.87
C ASP A 57 1.02 -10.40 21.32
N LEU A 58 -0.16 -10.16 20.76
CA LEU A 58 -1.05 -9.07 21.14
C LEU A 58 -1.95 -9.49 22.31
N SER A 59 -2.68 -8.54 22.90
CA SER A 59 -3.59 -8.81 24.02
C SER A 59 -4.76 -9.69 23.57
N SER A 60 -4.83 -10.95 24.00
CA SER A 60 -5.95 -11.85 23.72
C SER A 60 -7.27 -11.42 24.37
N ASP A 61 -7.22 -10.62 25.42
CA ASP A 61 -8.42 -10.12 26.10
C ASP A 61 -9.09 -8.94 25.35
N LEU A 62 -8.29 -8.15 24.63
CA LEU A 62 -8.74 -6.91 23.98
C LEU A 62 -8.66 -6.97 22.44
N LEU A 63 -7.80 -7.82 21.87
CA LEU A 63 -7.50 -7.88 20.45
C LEU A 63 -7.61 -9.29 19.89
N SER A 64 -8.51 -10.14 20.49
CA SER A 64 -8.70 -11.52 20.03
C SER A 64 -9.18 -11.60 18.58
N GLU A 65 -9.97 -10.63 18.15
CA GLU A 65 -10.50 -10.50 16.78
C GLU A 65 -9.90 -9.29 16.07
N ASN A 66 -8.56 -9.14 16.22
CA ASN A 66 -7.81 -8.04 15.62
C ASN A 66 -7.97 -8.01 14.11
N SER A 67 -8.52 -6.92 13.59
CA SER A 67 -8.75 -6.70 12.17
C SER A 67 -8.29 -5.30 11.76
N GLY A 68 -7.73 -5.18 10.55
CA GLY A 68 -7.22 -3.93 10.01
C GLY A 68 -6.04 -3.34 10.79
N LEU A 69 -5.10 -2.73 10.08
CA LEU A 69 -3.92 -2.10 10.68
C LEU A 69 -3.56 -0.81 9.93
N SER A 70 -3.24 0.24 10.67
CA SER A 70 -2.79 1.52 10.10
C SER A 70 -1.63 2.10 10.89
N LEU A 71 -0.66 2.71 10.21
CA LEU A 71 0.48 3.39 10.85
C LEU A 71 0.31 4.90 10.74
N ILE A 72 0.16 5.58 11.89
CA ILE A 72 0.02 7.04 11.96
C ILE A 72 1.07 7.58 12.93
N ASN A 73 1.96 8.45 12.47
CA ASN A 73 3.00 9.07 13.29
C ASN A 73 3.78 8.07 14.16
N GLU A 74 4.25 6.95 13.58
CA GLU A 74 5.00 5.88 14.25
C GLU A 74 4.19 5.01 15.23
N SER A 75 2.92 5.34 15.51
CA SER A 75 2.00 4.49 16.28
C SER A 75 1.19 3.59 15.36
N LEU A 76 0.98 2.35 15.75
CA LEU A 76 0.07 1.43 15.09
C LEU A 76 -1.34 1.63 15.61
N TRP A 77 -2.31 1.56 14.73
CA TRP A 77 -3.74 1.66 15.07
C TRP A 77 -4.48 0.46 14.52
N THR A 78 -5.32 -0.13 15.35
CA THR A 78 -6.08 -1.34 14.98
C THR A 78 -7.47 -1.32 15.57
N ILE A 79 -8.31 -2.22 15.11
CA ILE A 79 -9.71 -2.43 15.51
C ILE A 79 -9.95 -3.92 15.80
N ASN A 80 -11.11 -4.26 16.29
CA ASN A 80 -11.64 -5.62 16.27
C ASN A 80 -12.80 -5.73 15.29
N ASP A 81 -12.96 -6.92 14.74
CA ASP A 81 -14.05 -7.37 13.88
C ASP A 81 -15.43 -7.29 14.56
N SER A 82 -16.41 -7.88 13.95
CA SER A 82 -17.85 -7.85 14.29
C SER A 82 -18.17 -8.21 15.74
N GLY A 83 -19.25 -7.60 16.25
CA GLY A 83 -19.75 -7.88 17.60
C GLY A 83 -18.96 -7.29 18.76
N ASN A 84 -17.85 -6.62 18.48
CA ASN A 84 -17.03 -5.93 19.46
C ASN A 84 -17.49 -4.48 19.71
N ASN A 85 -16.95 -3.86 20.75
CA ASN A 85 -17.17 -2.44 21.02
C ASN A 85 -16.61 -1.58 19.88
N THR A 86 -17.16 -0.36 19.71
CA THR A 86 -16.66 0.62 18.75
C THR A 86 -15.39 1.30 19.23
N MET A 87 -14.32 0.51 19.37
CA MET A 87 -13.03 0.94 19.90
C MET A 87 -11.94 0.90 18.83
N ILE A 88 -11.05 1.87 18.87
CA ILE A 88 -9.79 1.87 18.13
C ILE A 88 -8.67 1.80 19.15
N TYR A 89 -7.68 0.97 18.91
CA TYR A 89 -6.55 0.75 19.80
C TYR A 89 -5.28 1.32 19.19
N GLU A 90 -4.58 2.16 19.96
CA GLU A 90 -3.23 2.61 19.62
C GLU A 90 -2.20 1.66 20.24
N LEU A 91 -1.26 1.20 19.43
CA LEU A 91 -0.18 0.31 19.86
C LEU A 91 1.17 0.99 19.63
N ASP A 92 2.12 0.69 20.52
CA ASP A 92 3.51 0.97 20.26
C ASP A 92 4.12 -0.02 19.24
N SER A 93 5.36 0.21 18.84
CA SER A 93 6.07 -0.66 17.88
C SER A 93 6.37 -2.08 18.39
N SER A 94 6.11 -2.34 19.68
CA SER A 94 6.23 -3.64 20.33
C SER A 94 4.89 -4.35 20.48
N GLY A 95 3.77 -3.72 20.03
CA GLY A 95 2.42 -4.30 20.11
C GLY A 95 1.71 -4.07 21.43
N ASN A 96 2.25 -3.27 22.35
CA ASN A 96 1.55 -2.92 23.58
C ASN A 96 0.48 -1.87 23.33
N ILE A 97 -0.71 -2.06 23.88
CA ILE A 97 -1.78 -1.05 23.83
C ILE A 97 -1.35 0.15 24.68
N THR A 98 -1.24 1.30 24.05
CA THR A 98 -0.91 2.59 24.69
C THR A 98 -2.13 3.45 24.93
N ARG A 99 -3.20 3.23 24.15
CA ARG A 99 -4.43 4.00 24.27
C ARG A 99 -5.62 3.25 23.66
N GLU A 100 -6.79 3.47 24.25
CA GLU A 100 -8.08 3.01 23.76
C GLU A 100 -8.95 4.22 23.44
N VAL A 101 -9.54 4.30 22.25
CA VAL A 101 -10.34 5.43 21.79
C VAL A 101 -11.72 4.95 21.37
N PHE A 102 -12.76 5.44 22.05
CA PHE A 102 -14.15 5.14 21.73
C PHE A 102 -14.63 5.95 20.52
N VAL A 103 -15.25 5.27 19.54
CA VAL A 103 -15.86 5.92 18.37
C VAL A 103 -17.34 6.09 18.62
N GLN A 104 -17.75 7.30 18.93
CA GLN A 104 -19.13 7.66 19.21
C GLN A 104 -19.95 7.86 17.94
N GLY A 105 -21.23 7.53 18.00
CA GLY A 105 -22.21 7.80 16.93
C GLY A 105 -22.28 6.74 15.84
N VAL A 106 -21.61 5.61 16.03
CA VAL A 106 -21.56 4.48 15.12
C VAL A 106 -21.80 3.15 15.83
N ASN A 107 -21.98 2.08 15.07
CA ASN A 107 -21.98 0.70 15.56
C ASN A 107 -20.81 -0.06 14.93
N ASN A 108 -20.39 -1.14 15.55
CA ASN A 108 -19.60 -2.19 14.91
C ASN A 108 -20.55 -3.30 14.49
N VAL A 109 -20.91 -3.31 13.21
CA VAL A 109 -21.72 -4.39 12.62
C VAL A 109 -20.81 -5.49 12.10
N ASP A 110 -19.77 -5.08 11.32
CA ASP A 110 -18.80 -6.00 10.71
C ASP A 110 -17.57 -5.18 10.27
N TRP A 111 -16.78 -4.71 11.26
CA TRP A 111 -15.57 -3.89 11.01
C TRP A 111 -14.44 -4.79 10.53
N GLU A 112 -13.90 -4.50 9.35
CA GLU A 112 -12.92 -5.36 8.71
C GLU A 112 -11.54 -4.71 8.51
N ALA A 113 -11.49 -3.44 8.18
CA ALA A 113 -10.24 -2.83 7.77
C ALA A 113 -10.09 -1.37 8.21
N LEU A 114 -8.82 -0.91 8.25
CA LEU A 114 -8.44 0.48 8.46
C LEU A 114 -7.67 1.01 7.26
N THR A 115 -8.00 2.23 6.83
CA THR A 115 -7.18 2.98 5.89
C THR A 115 -7.15 4.45 6.25
N GLN A 116 -6.25 5.22 5.63
CA GLN A 116 -6.08 6.63 5.96
C GLN A 116 -5.71 7.48 4.76
N ASN A 117 -6.07 8.76 4.82
CA ASN A 117 -5.45 9.80 4.00
C ASN A 117 -4.74 10.83 4.89
N SER A 118 -4.35 11.97 4.35
CA SER A 118 -3.63 13.01 5.10
C SER A 118 -4.42 13.56 6.31
N THR A 119 -5.75 13.53 6.29
CA THR A 119 -6.61 14.19 7.28
C THR A 119 -7.51 13.27 8.08
N HIS A 120 -7.81 12.09 7.58
CA HIS A 120 -8.77 11.18 8.20
C HIS A 120 -8.23 9.75 8.30
N LEU A 121 -8.67 9.05 9.34
CA LEU A 121 -8.71 7.59 9.43
C LEU A 121 -10.10 7.12 9.01
N PHE A 122 -10.15 6.02 8.30
CA PHE A 122 -11.39 5.39 7.85
C PHE A 122 -11.45 3.95 8.37
N ILE A 123 -12.64 3.54 8.84
CA ILE A 123 -12.96 2.17 9.22
C ILE A 123 -13.95 1.62 8.21
N GLY A 124 -13.69 0.43 7.69
CA GLY A 124 -14.62 -0.28 6.84
C GLY A 124 -15.56 -1.13 7.67
N ASP A 125 -16.84 -0.76 7.74
CA ASP A 125 -17.94 -1.56 8.30
C ASP A 125 -18.70 -2.21 7.15
N PHE A 126 -18.05 -3.20 6.51
CA PHE A 126 -18.50 -3.70 5.23
C PHE A 126 -18.32 -5.22 5.04
N GLY A 127 -17.91 -5.95 6.07
CA GLY A 127 -17.95 -7.39 6.04
C GLY A 127 -19.32 -7.91 5.67
N ASN A 128 -19.39 -8.92 4.83
CA ASN A 128 -20.64 -9.39 4.25
C ASN A 128 -20.56 -10.86 3.84
N ASN A 129 -20.04 -11.69 4.71
CA ASN A 129 -19.85 -13.13 4.50
C ASN A 129 -21.11 -13.86 3.98
N ALA A 130 -22.30 -13.38 4.39
CA ALA A 130 -23.56 -13.92 3.94
C ALA A 130 -24.06 -13.36 2.58
N GLY A 131 -23.42 -12.31 2.05
CA GLY A 131 -23.85 -11.66 0.82
C GLY A 131 -25.18 -10.90 0.91
N SER A 132 -25.74 -10.75 2.11
CA SER A 132 -27.10 -10.25 2.32
C SER A 132 -27.17 -8.82 2.85
N ARG A 133 -26.06 -8.23 3.28
CA ARG A 133 -26.02 -6.88 3.82
C ARG A 133 -26.36 -5.83 2.74
N GLN A 134 -27.17 -4.85 3.13
CA GLN A 134 -27.58 -3.72 2.32
C GLN A 134 -27.26 -2.37 2.99
N ASP A 135 -26.55 -2.44 4.12
CA ASP A 135 -26.15 -1.34 4.99
C ASP A 135 -24.62 -1.21 5.10
N LEU A 136 -23.90 -1.63 4.05
CA LEU A 136 -22.45 -1.52 4.01
C LEU A 136 -22.03 -0.07 4.20
N SER A 137 -21.04 0.17 5.04
CA SER A 137 -20.65 1.53 5.40
C SER A 137 -19.15 1.72 5.60
N ILE A 138 -18.76 2.98 5.57
CA ILE A 138 -17.41 3.44 5.91
C ILE A 138 -17.54 4.53 6.95
N ILE A 139 -16.78 4.43 8.02
CA ILE A 139 -16.77 5.40 9.11
C ILE A 139 -15.53 6.26 8.95
N LYS A 140 -15.72 7.59 8.92
CA LYS A 140 -14.67 8.58 8.81
C LYS A 140 -14.42 9.24 10.18
N ILE A 141 -13.15 9.32 10.58
CA ILE A 141 -12.68 9.93 11.83
C ILE A 141 -11.61 10.97 11.51
N ASN A 142 -11.73 12.14 12.13
CA ASN A 142 -10.76 13.20 11.97
C ASN A 142 -9.46 12.87 12.72
N LYS A 143 -8.32 12.83 12.01
CA LYS A 143 -7.02 12.56 12.62
C LYS A 143 -6.60 13.60 13.66
N SER A 144 -6.98 14.86 13.51
CA SER A 144 -6.63 15.89 14.50
C SER A 144 -7.33 15.67 15.84
N GLU A 145 -8.51 15.03 15.85
CA GLU A 145 -9.18 14.59 17.06
C GLU A 145 -8.56 13.29 17.59
N LEU A 146 -8.40 12.31 16.73
CA LEU A 146 -7.82 11.00 17.08
C LEU A 146 -6.42 11.15 17.72
N LEU A 147 -5.57 12.02 17.20
CA LEU A 147 -4.21 12.24 17.69
C LEU A 147 -4.12 13.19 18.89
N ASN A 148 -5.25 13.69 19.40
CA ASN A 148 -5.30 14.46 20.63
C ASN A 148 -5.33 13.56 21.85
N ASN A 149 -4.20 13.36 22.49
CA ASN A 149 -4.04 12.48 23.65
C ASN A 149 -4.83 12.92 24.91
N SER A 150 -5.55 14.05 24.84
CA SER A 150 -6.40 14.53 25.95
C SER A 150 -7.85 14.04 25.86
N ILE A 151 -8.22 13.31 24.79
CA ILE A 151 -9.58 12.80 24.57
C ILE A 151 -9.53 11.30 24.26
N ASP A 152 -10.44 10.55 24.84
CA ASP A 152 -10.59 9.10 24.61
C ASP A 152 -11.88 8.77 23.84
N THR A 153 -12.50 9.79 23.24
CA THR A 153 -13.73 9.64 22.44
C THR A 153 -13.64 10.54 21.22
N VAL A 154 -13.89 9.98 20.04
CA VAL A 154 -13.96 10.69 18.77
C VAL A 154 -15.31 10.47 18.12
N LEU A 155 -15.74 11.39 17.25
CA LEU A 155 -16.98 11.25 16.50
C LEU A 155 -16.74 10.52 15.19
N GLY A 156 -17.45 9.41 14.97
CA GLY A 156 -17.53 8.73 13.68
C GLY A 156 -18.60 9.36 12.77
N GLN A 157 -18.26 9.56 11.49
CA GLN A 157 -19.22 9.98 10.47
C GLN A 157 -19.39 8.82 9.48
N THR A 158 -20.62 8.31 9.34
CA THR A 158 -20.91 7.15 8.50
C THR A 158 -21.27 7.54 7.07
N LEU A 159 -20.69 6.85 6.10
CA LEU A 159 -21.03 6.88 4.69
C LEU A 159 -21.57 5.51 4.29
N PHE A 160 -22.78 5.42 3.80
CA PHE A 160 -23.35 4.19 3.28
C PHE A 160 -23.05 4.01 1.81
N PHE A 161 -22.86 2.74 1.41
CA PHE A 161 -22.69 2.40 0.01
C PHE A 161 -23.32 1.04 -0.31
N LYS A 162 -23.47 0.80 -1.62
CA LYS A 162 -23.87 -0.51 -2.18
C LYS A 162 -23.07 -0.79 -3.45
N TYR A 163 -22.89 -2.03 -3.78
CA TYR A 163 -22.30 -2.41 -5.06
C TYR A 163 -23.27 -2.16 -6.21
N GLY A 164 -22.78 -1.55 -7.29
CA GLY A 164 -23.60 -1.23 -8.46
C GLY A 164 -24.04 -2.44 -9.27
N ASP A 165 -23.38 -3.59 -9.07
CA ASP A 165 -23.60 -4.83 -9.78
C ASP A 165 -24.07 -5.99 -8.89
N GLN A 166 -24.41 -5.75 -7.62
CA GLN A 166 -25.04 -6.73 -6.75
C GLN A 166 -26.58 -6.59 -6.81
N PHE A 167 -27.24 -7.61 -7.34
CA PHE A 167 -28.70 -7.66 -7.48
C PHE A 167 -29.34 -8.82 -6.71
N ASP A 168 -28.54 -9.77 -6.26
CA ASP A 168 -28.97 -10.90 -5.44
C ASP A 168 -28.33 -10.81 -4.05
N PHE A 169 -29.18 -10.80 -3.03
CA PHE A 169 -28.83 -10.74 -1.61
C PHE A 169 -29.23 -12.04 -0.89
N SER A 170 -29.54 -13.07 -1.65
CA SER A 170 -29.86 -14.41 -1.18
C SER A 170 -28.72 -15.37 -1.58
N GLY A 171 -28.40 -16.27 -0.75
CA GLY A 171 -27.38 -17.26 -1.07
C GLY A 171 -26.74 -17.85 0.18
N PRO A 172 -25.98 -18.94 0.06
CA PRO A 172 -25.24 -19.47 1.19
C PRO A 172 -24.06 -18.57 1.53
N THR A 173 -23.71 -18.53 2.81
CA THR A 173 -22.52 -17.86 3.32
C THR A 173 -21.28 -18.35 2.59
N ASN A 174 -20.33 -17.44 2.32
CA ASN A 174 -19.05 -17.71 1.65
C ASN A 174 -19.21 -18.31 0.23
N ALA A 175 -20.26 -17.91 -0.49
CA ALA A 175 -20.56 -18.42 -1.83
C ALA A 175 -20.88 -17.30 -2.85
N HIS A 176 -20.35 -16.12 -2.65
CA HIS A 176 -20.55 -14.93 -3.50
C HIS A 176 -19.25 -14.10 -3.56
N ASN A 177 -19.28 -12.98 -4.31
CA ASN A 177 -18.13 -12.11 -4.56
C ASN A 177 -18.38 -10.65 -4.11
N TYR A 178 -19.20 -10.43 -3.08
CA TYR A 178 -19.58 -9.12 -2.56
C TYR A 178 -19.29 -8.97 -1.06
N ASP A 179 -18.37 -9.76 -0.57
CA ASP A 179 -17.72 -9.57 0.71
C ASP A 179 -16.58 -8.56 0.55
N CYS A 180 -16.38 -7.67 1.51
CA CYS A 180 -15.35 -6.67 1.46
C CYS A 180 -14.56 -6.71 2.75
N GLU A 181 -13.25 -6.81 2.64
CA GLU A 181 -12.39 -6.89 3.81
C GLU A 181 -11.15 -5.99 3.68
N ALA A 182 -11.05 -5.24 2.59
CA ALA A 182 -9.88 -4.41 2.34
C ALA A 182 -10.25 -3.14 1.60
N PHE A 183 -9.57 -2.04 1.91
CA PHE A 183 -9.70 -0.81 1.15
C PHE A 183 -8.51 0.13 1.34
N ILE A 184 -8.32 1.03 0.40
CA ILE A 184 -7.31 2.10 0.48
C ILE A 184 -7.94 3.45 0.20
N ALA A 185 -7.42 4.49 0.87
CA ALA A 185 -7.83 5.87 0.66
C ALA A 185 -6.77 6.64 -0.12
N THR A 186 -7.21 7.35 -1.15
CA THR A 186 -6.45 8.41 -1.82
C THR A 186 -6.97 9.78 -1.39
N ALA A 187 -6.48 10.87 -2.00
CA ALA A 187 -6.99 12.19 -1.71
C ALA A 187 -8.49 12.33 -2.07
N ASP A 188 -8.91 11.71 -3.18
CA ASP A 188 -10.21 11.96 -3.81
C ASP A 188 -11.15 10.74 -3.82
N SER A 189 -10.66 9.56 -3.51
CA SER A 189 -11.45 8.32 -3.62
C SER A 189 -11.04 7.25 -2.61
N LEU A 190 -11.98 6.34 -2.36
CA LEU A 190 -11.77 5.08 -1.66
C LEU A 190 -11.85 3.95 -2.68
N SER A 191 -10.83 3.11 -2.72
CA SER A 191 -10.82 1.88 -3.50
C SER A 191 -11.06 0.70 -2.58
N LEU A 192 -12.17 -0.02 -2.81
CA LEU A 192 -12.61 -1.19 -2.05
C LEU A 192 -12.15 -2.45 -2.78
N PHE A 193 -11.72 -3.44 -2.04
CA PHE A 193 -11.27 -4.73 -2.55
C PHE A 193 -12.14 -5.85 -1.99
N SER A 194 -12.82 -6.58 -2.88
CA SER A 194 -13.69 -7.67 -2.48
C SER A 194 -12.92 -8.93 -2.12
N LYS A 195 -13.43 -9.67 -1.14
CA LYS A 195 -13.05 -11.04 -0.79
C LYS A 195 -13.94 -12.01 -1.55
N ASN A 196 -13.47 -12.49 -2.70
CA ASN A 196 -14.28 -13.27 -3.61
C ASN A 196 -14.25 -14.76 -3.28
N TRP A 197 -15.25 -15.23 -2.59
CA TRP A 197 -15.36 -16.63 -2.18
C TRP A 197 -15.55 -17.61 -3.35
N GLN A 198 -16.23 -17.17 -4.44
CA GLN A 198 -16.54 -18.07 -5.56
C GLN A 198 -15.36 -18.35 -6.49
N ASN A 199 -14.49 -17.36 -6.72
CA ASN A 199 -13.49 -17.46 -7.79
C ASN A 199 -12.07 -17.09 -7.37
N GLN A 200 -11.87 -16.68 -6.09
CA GLN A 200 -10.56 -16.30 -5.55
C GLN A 200 -9.86 -15.17 -6.33
N GLU A 201 -10.65 -14.33 -6.98
CA GLU A 201 -10.21 -13.05 -7.53
C GLU A 201 -10.40 -11.95 -6.49
N VAL A 202 -9.79 -10.81 -6.75
CA VAL A 202 -10.15 -9.55 -6.11
C VAL A 202 -10.80 -8.65 -7.14
N ARG A 203 -11.89 -7.98 -6.77
CA ARG A 203 -12.54 -6.95 -7.58
C ARG A 203 -12.33 -5.61 -6.90
N LYS A 204 -11.90 -4.63 -7.68
CA LYS A 204 -11.77 -3.26 -7.19
C LYS A 204 -13.01 -2.47 -7.54
N TYR A 205 -13.58 -1.83 -6.53
CA TYR A 205 -14.66 -0.87 -6.67
C TYR A 205 -14.17 0.50 -6.20
N THR A 206 -14.77 1.57 -6.70
CA THR A 206 -14.38 2.93 -6.34
C THR A 206 -15.59 3.72 -5.86
N ILE A 207 -15.38 4.47 -4.77
CA ILE A 207 -16.31 5.45 -4.21
C ILE A 207 -15.57 6.80 -4.11
N PRO A 208 -16.18 7.94 -4.51
CA PRO A 208 -15.58 9.24 -4.29
C PRO A 208 -15.47 9.56 -2.79
N CYS A 209 -14.40 10.23 -2.39
CA CYS A 209 -14.16 10.62 -0.98
C CYS A 209 -14.94 11.89 -0.59
N GLN A 210 -16.12 12.11 -1.18
CA GLN A 210 -17.05 13.19 -0.82
C GLN A 210 -18.07 12.61 0.16
N TRP A 211 -18.34 13.33 1.24
CA TRP A 211 -19.10 12.77 2.38
C TRP A 211 -20.55 13.25 2.39
N GLU A 212 -21.27 13.02 1.28
CA GLU A 212 -22.67 13.40 1.12
C GLU A 212 -23.50 12.25 0.52
N GLY A 213 -24.48 11.76 1.26
CA GLY A 213 -25.48 10.80 0.77
C GLY A 213 -25.05 9.33 0.80
N GLU A 214 -25.76 8.51 0.02
CA GLU A 214 -25.49 7.09 -0.22
C GLU A 214 -24.77 6.94 -1.55
N TYR A 215 -23.76 6.10 -1.62
CA TYR A 215 -22.97 5.90 -2.83
C TYR A 215 -23.21 4.54 -3.48
N VAL A 216 -23.01 4.50 -4.78
CA VAL A 216 -22.91 3.26 -5.55
C VAL A 216 -21.44 3.02 -5.85
N ALA A 217 -20.87 1.97 -5.26
CA ALA A 217 -19.53 1.53 -5.55
C ALA A 217 -19.45 1.00 -6.98
N THR A 218 -18.61 1.64 -7.80
CA THR A 218 -18.48 1.31 -9.21
C THR A 218 -17.34 0.33 -9.43
N PHE A 219 -17.64 -0.82 -10.03
CA PHE A 219 -16.63 -1.78 -10.47
C PHE A 219 -15.64 -1.13 -11.46
N SER A 220 -14.35 -1.37 -11.28
CA SER A 220 -13.31 -0.83 -12.16
C SER A 220 -12.43 -1.90 -12.79
N GLU A 221 -11.96 -2.86 -12.02
CA GLU A 221 -11.02 -3.88 -12.50
C GLU A 221 -11.03 -5.11 -11.59
N SER A 222 -10.52 -6.25 -12.08
CA SER A 222 -10.32 -7.45 -11.27
C SER A 222 -8.99 -8.10 -11.55
N PHE A 223 -8.54 -8.91 -10.59
CA PHE A 223 -7.28 -9.64 -10.67
C PHE A 223 -7.40 -10.99 -9.96
N ASN A 224 -6.86 -12.04 -10.57
CA ASN A 224 -6.80 -13.36 -9.93
C ASN A 224 -5.67 -13.38 -8.90
N VAL A 225 -6.01 -13.23 -7.62
CA VAL A 225 -5.05 -13.25 -6.52
C VAL A 225 -4.73 -14.66 -6.02
N GLY A 226 -5.51 -15.67 -6.44
CA GLY A 226 -5.36 -17.06 -6.01
C GLY A 226 -5.58 -17.24 -4.52
N GLY A 227 -6.63 -16.61 -3.97
CA GLY A 227 -6.99 -16.65 -2.56
C GLY A 227 -8.00 -15.57 -2.18
N LEU A 228 -8.11 -15.29 -0.90
CA LEU A 228 -9.05 -14.35 -0.30
C LEU A 228 -8.28 -13.16 0.29
N ILE A 229 -8.58 -11.94 -0.14
CA ILE A 229 -7.95 -10.72 0.38
C ILE A 229 -8.63 -10.34 1.69
N THR A 230 -7.83 -9.99 2.70
CA THR A 230 -8.26 -9.63 4.06
C THR A 230 -7.89 -8.21 4.48
N ASP A 231 -6.85 -7.61 3.88
CA ASP A 231 -6.55 -6.19 4.11
C ASP A 231 -5.69 -5.61 2.99
N ALA A 232 -5.59 -4.29 2.95
CA ALA A 232 -4.79 -3.55 1.97
C ALA A 232 -4.09 -2.34 2.60
N ALA A 233 -2.84 -2.15 2.24
CA ALA A 233 -2.08 -0.96 2.62
C ALA A 233 -1.62 -0.18 1.38
N PHE A 234 -1.66 1.14 1.47
CA PHE A 234 -1.22 2.05 0.42
C PHE A 234 -0.22 3.07 0.96
N ASP A 235 0.92 3.19 0.30
CA ASP A 235 1.86 4.30 0.51
C ASP A 235 1.71 5.33 -0.62
N PRO A 236 1.15 6.52 -0.33
CA PRO A 236 0.93 7.55 -1.35
C PRO A 236 2.24 8.20 -1.83
N ILE A 237 3.35 8.04 -1.10
CA ILE A 237 4.63 8.66 -1.46
C ILE A 237 5.33 7.83 -2.54
N SER A 238 5.42 6.52 -2.36
CA SER A 238 6.02 5.60 -3.34
C SER A 238 4.99 5.11 -4.38
N ASN A 239 3.71 5.37 -4.18
CA ASN A 239 2.59 4.86 -4.98
C ASN A 239 2.61 3.33 -5.05
N GLN A 240 2.81 2.69 -3.90
CA GLN A 240 2.88 1.25 -3.75
C GLN A 240 1.71 0.73 -2.93
N ILE A 241 1.22 -0.46 -3.28
CA ILE A 241 0.12 -1.12 -2.58
C ILE A 241 0.58 -2.51 -2.15
N ALA A 242 0.18 -2.93 -0.96
CA ALA A 242 0.27 -4.29 -0.50
C ALA A 242 -1.15 -4.82 -0.25
N LEU A 243 -1.50 -5.98 -0.83
CA LEU A 243 -2.75 -6.69 -0.53
C LEU A 243 -2.41 -7.93 0.27
N LEU A 244 -2.90 -8.01 1.50
CA LEU A 244 -2.79 -9.18 2.36
C LEU A 244 -3.91 -10.17 2.05
N GLY A 245 -3.63 -11.45 2.16
CA GLY A 245 -4.66 -12.47 2.00
C GLY A 245 -4.17 -13.86 2.37
N TYR A 246 -5.07 -14.81 2.28
CA TYR A 246 -4.76 -16.22 2.49
C TYR A 246 -5.48 -17.11 1.46
N ASN A 247 -4.99 -18.31 1.26
CA ASN A 247 -5.68 -19.35 0.51
C ASN A 247 -5.97 -20.54 1.41
N ASP A 248 -7.19 -21.06 1.33
CA ASP A 248 -7.59 -22.33 1.96
C ASP A 248 -7.00 -23.48 1.13
N LEU A 249 -6.21 -24.32 1.77
CA LEU A 249 -5.62 -25.52 1.17
C LEU A 249 -6.62 -26.71 1.11
N GLY A 250 -7.91 -26.44 1.35
CA GLY A 250 -8.99 -27.42 1.25
C GLY A 250 -9.18 -28.30 2.51
N THR A 251 -8.52 -27.96 3.61
CA THR A 251 -8.56 -28.70 4.87
C THR A 251 -8.85 -27.80 6.08
N GLY A 252 -9.26 -26.55 5.83
CA GLY A 252 -9.33 -25.52 6.87
C GLY A 252 -7.95 -25.07 7.35
N ILE A 253 -6.89 -25.37 6.59
CA ILE A 253 -5.54 -24.89 6.81
C ILE A 253 -5.30 -23.77 5.81
N TYR A 254 -4.94 -22.59 6.31
CA TYR A 254 -4.67 -21.42 5.49
C TYR A 254 -3.17 -21.19 5.33
N SER A 255 -2.78 -20.70 4.16
CA SER A 255 -1.45 -20.15 3.87
C SER A 255 -1.60 -18.71 3.46
N SER A 256 -0.92 -17.81 4.17
CA SER A 256 -1.01 -16.38 3.95
C SER A 256 -0.02 -15.90 2.91
N PHE A 257 -0.42 -14.88 2.17
CA PHE A 257 0.39 -14.24 1.15
C PHE A 257 0.19 -12.73 1.14
N ILE A 258 1.15 -12.02 0.51
CA ILE A 258 1.04 -10.60 0.21
C ILE A 258 1.31 -10.40 -1.28
N TRP A 259 0.41 -9.70 -1.97
CA TRP A 259 0.66 -9.16 -3.29
C TRP A 259 1.24 -7.75 -3.18
N LEU A 260 2.38 -7.52 -3.80
CA LEU A 260 3.01 -6.21 -3.98
C LEU A 260 2.62 -5.65 -5.34
N LEU A 261 2.08 -4.42 -5.36
CA LEU A 261 1.67 -3.75 -6.60
C LEU A 261 2.41 -2.42 -6.70
N TRP A 262 3.07 -2.20 -7.85
CA TRP A 262 3.79 -0.95 -8.12
C TRP A 262 3.92 -0.70 -9.63
N ASP A 263 4.38 0.47 -10.02
CA ASP A 263 4.58 0.85 -11.42
C ASP A 263 3.32 0.67 -12.27
N TYR A 264 2.18 1.05 -11.71
CA TYR A 264 0.88 1.00 -12.38
C TYR A 264 0.42 2.41 -12.78
N ASN A 265 -0.44 2.47 -13.80
CA ASN A 265 -1.09 3.72 -14.19
C ASN A 265 -2.20 4.07 -13.19
N SER A 266 -2.36 5.37 -12.88
CA SER A 266 -3.43 5.85 -12.01
C SER A 266 -4.81 5.37 -12.49
N GLY A 267 -5.54 4.70 -11.59
CA GLY A 267 -6.86 4.14 -11.87
C GLY A 267 -6.88 2.64 -12.22
N ASN A 268 -5.77 2.09 -12.76
CA ASN A 268 -5.65 0.67 -13.16
C ASN A 268 -4.49 0.00 -12.39
N ILE A 269 -4.68 -0.24 -11.11
CA ILE A 269 -3.61 -0.75 -10.23
C ILE A 269 -3.16 -2.16 -10.58
N PHE A 270 -4.03 -2.96 -11.23
CA PHE A 270 -3.69 -4.31 -11.65
C PHE A 270 -3.00 -4.39 -13.02
N ASN A 271 -2.75 -3.25 -13.69
CA ASN A 271 -2.00 -3.20 -14.95
C ASN A 271 -0.49 -2.91 -14.77
N GLY A 272 -0.03 -2.72 -13.52
CA GLY A 272 1.37 -2.57 -13.20
C GLY A 272 2.07 -3.89 -12.86
N ASN A 273 3.22 -3.78 -12.20
CA ASN A 273 3.95 -4.90 -11.67
C ASN A 273 3.19 -5.53 -10.49
N LYS A 274 3.15 -6.86 -10.44
CA LYS A 274 2.43 -7.65 -9.44
C LYS A 274 3.31 -8.81 -9.00
N ARG A 275 3.74 -8.82 -7.74
CA ARG A 275 4.56 -9.89 -7.19
C ARG A 275 3.92 -10.48 -5.95
N ARG A 276 3.75 -11.79 -5.94
CA ARG A 276 3.22 -12.53 -4.79
C ARG A 276 4.36 -13.02 -3.91
N ILE A 277 4.20 -12.80 -2.61
CA ILE A 277 5.12 -13.26 -1.57
C ILE A 277 4.34 -14.20 -0.65
N GLU A 278 4.76 -15.44 -0.55
CA GLU A 278 4.22 -16.41 0.40
C GLU A 278 4.86 -16.16 1.78
N ILE A 279 4.05 -15.90 2.81
CA ILE A 279 4.55 -15.46 4.12
C ILE A 279 4.42 -16.51 5.23
N GLY A 280 3.72 -17.60 5.00
CA GLY A 280 3.63 -18.72 5.93
C GLY A 280 2.22 -19.22 6.18
N SER A 281 2.08 -20.16 7.11
CA SER A 281 0.79 -20.81 7.41
C SER A 281 0.14 -20.25 8.67
N MET A 282 -1.15 -20.51 8.81
CA MET A 282 -1.93 -20.15 10.00
C MET A 282 -1.33 -20.68 11.32
N PHE A 283 -0.60 -21.80 11.30
CA PHE A 283 0.03 -22.34 12.51
C PHE A 283 1.16 -21.46 13.03
N THR A 284 1.80 -20.71 12.15
CA THR A 284 2.90 -19.81 12.49
C THR A 284 2.46 -18.36 12.65
N LEU A 285 1.46 -17.94 11.87
CA LEU A 285 1.05 -16.54 11.79
C LEU A 285 -0.26 -16.25 12.54
N GLY A 286 -1.15 -17.22 12.71
CA GLY A 286 -2.56 -16.96 13.00
C GLY A 286 -3.33 -16.68 11.70
N GLN A 287 -4.54 -16.18 11.81
CA GLN A 287 -5.29 -15.68 10.66
C GLN A 287 -4.91 -14.21 10.45
N THR A 288 -4.26 -13.90 9.33
CA THR A 288 -3.72 -12.56 9.06
C THR A 288 -4.82 -11.65 8.54
N GLU A 289 -5.10 -10.55 9.27
CA GLU A 289 -6.23 -9.66 9.01
C GLU A 289 -5.85 -8.17 8.98
N GLY A 290 -4.59 -7.82 9.24
CA GLY A 290 -4.17 -6.43 9.20
C GLY A 290 -2.80 -6.24 8.54
N ILE A 291 -2.66 -5.22 7.68
CA ILE A 291 -1.38 -4.83 7.09
C ILE A 291 -1.24 -3.31 7.02
N CYS A 292 -0.06 -2.79 7.33
CA CYS A 292 0.26 -1.39 7.07
C CYS A 292 1.67 -1.24 6.50
N LEU A 293 1.87 -0.18 5.71
CA LEU A 293 3.17 0.20 5.15
C LEU A 293 3.77 1.37 5.92
N ARG A 294 5.11 1.39 6.02
CA ARG A 294 5.87 2.57 6.41
C ARG A 294 5.95 3.54 5.25
N PRO A 295 5.94 4.85 5.52
CA PRO A 295 6.05 5.85 4.47
C PRO A 295 7.32 5.66 3.62
N SER A 296 7.17 5.77 2.31
CA SER A 296 8.26 5.66 1.31
C SER A 296 9.01 4.32 1.33
N SER A 297 8.37 3.26 1.81
CA SER A 297 9.03 1.95 1.98
C SER A 297 8.05 0.81 1.74
N MET A 298 8.50 -0.24 1.05
CA MET A 298 7.78 -1.52 1.00
C MET A 298 8.10 -2.37 2.23
N SER A 299 8.11 -1.75 3.38
CA SER A 299 8.22 -2.39 4.69
C SER A 299 7.07 -1.98 5.59
N GLY A 300 6.77 -2.77 6.63
CA GLY A 300 5.63 -2.47 7.49
C GLY A 300 5.37 -3.55 8.50
N TYR A 301 4.11 -3.64 8.89
CA TYR A 301 3.63 -4.60 9.87
C TYR A 301 2.45 -5.41 9.34
N VAL A 302 2.33 -6.64 9.84
CA VAL A 302 1.17 -7.51 9.66
C VAL A 302 0.65 -7.89 11.04
N SER A 303 -0.66 -7.87 11.23
CA SER A 303 -1.30 -8.41 12.43
C SER A 303 -2.19 -9.60 12.09
N SER A 304 -2.45 -10.40 13.08
CA SER A 304 -3.37 -11.55 12.97
C SER A 304 -4.33 -11.58 14.15
N GLU A 305 -5.49 -12.16 13.93
CA GLU A 305 -6.43 -12.50 14.98
C GLU A 305 -6.08 -13.80 15.68
N GLN A 306 -6.76 -14.06 16.80
CA GLN A 306 -6.63 -15.29 17.55
C GLN A 306 -7.29 -16.46 16.83
N ILE A 307 -6.59 -17.56 16.72
CA ILE A 307 -7.18 -18.83 16.31
C ILE A 307 -7.46 -19.66 17.55
N SER A 308 -8.71 -20.09 17.71
CA SER A 308 -9.15 -20.98 18.79
C SER A 308 -9.76 -22.25 18.18
N SER A 309 -8.94 -23.30 18.07
CA SER A 309 -9.36 -24.62 17.59
C SER A 309 -8.81 -25.71 18.52
N VAL A 310 -8.12 -26.72 17.99
CA VAL A 310 -7.44 -27.76 18.79
C VAL A 310 -6.28 -27.16 19.60
N ILE A 311 -5.64 -26.11 19.04
CA ILE A 311 -4.64 -25.30 19.73
C ILE A 311 -5.10 -23.85 19.67
N THR A 312 -4.74 -23.05 20.67
CA THR A 312 -4.95 -21.60 20.65
C THR A 312 -3.67 -20.94 20.18
N ILE A 313 -3.78 -20.11 19.13
CA ILE A 313 -2.72 -19.22 18.65
C ILE A 313 -3.18 -17.81 19.00
N PRO A 314 -2.47 -17.06 19.84
CA PRO A 314 -2.86 -15.71 20.23
C PRO A 314 -2.80 -14.76 19.02
N PRO A 315 -3.46 -13.60 19.07
CA PRO A 315 -3.28 -12.57 18.07
C PRO A 315 -1.83 -12.09 18.09
N ARG A 316 -1.27 -11.75 16.92
CA ARG A 316 0.17 -11.49 16.77
C ARG A 316 0.46 -10.27 15.93
N LEU A 317 1.61 -9.68 16.21
CA LEU A 317 2.20 -8.61 15.40
C LEU A 317 3.51 -9.09 14.79
N PHE A 318 3.67 -8.81 13.50
CA PHE A 318 4.86 -9.13 12.72
C PHE A 318 5.38 -7.89 11.98
N VAL A 319 6.65 -7.92 11.60
CA VAL A 319 7.32 -6.92 10.78
C VAL A 319 7.84 -7.55 9.49
N PHE A 320 7.82 -6.78 8.40
CA PHE A 320 8.39 -7.20 7.12
C PHE A 320 9.20 -6.08 6.45
N ASN A 321 10.08 -6.49 5.54
CA ASN A 321 10.76 -5.58 4.61
C ASN A 321 10.87 -6.26 3.23
N PHE A 322 10.14 -5.75 2.26
CA PHE A 322 10.07 -6.25 0.89
C PHE A 322 10.76 -5.33 -0.13
N GLU A 323 11.58 -4.39 0.31
CA GLU A 323 12.28 -3.44 -0.58
C GLU A 323 13.15 -4.14 -1.64
N GLU A 324 13.71 -5.30 -1.32
CA GLU A 324 14.49 -6.10 -2.26
C GLU A 324 13.66 -6.76 -3.36
N PHE A 325 12.34 -6.84 -3.19
CA PHE A 325 11.41 -7.51 -4.12
C PHE A 325 10.71 -6.54 -5.06
N VAL A 326 10.87 -5.25 -4.89
CA VAL A 326 10.32 -4.22 -5.75
C VAL A 326 11.45 -3.42 -6.40
N SER A 327 11.37 -3.22 -7.70
CA SER A 327 12.25 -2.27 -8.36
C SER A 327 11.81 -0.85 -7.98
N ASN A 328 12.75 0.02 -7.69
CA ASN A 328 12.47 1.44 -7.59
C ASN A 328 12.20 1.95 -9.02
N SER A 329 10.95 1.84 -9.46
CA SER A 329 10.54 2.40 -10.74
C SER A 329 10.73 3.89 -10.69
N THR A 330 11.61 4.40 -11.55
CA THR A 330 11.65 5.81 -11.87
C THR A 330 10.44 6.15 -12.74
N VAL A 331 9.23 6.02 -12.19
CA VAL A 331 8.05 6.56 -12.87
C VAL A 331 8.19 8.07 -12.87
N ILE A 332 8.36 8.63 -14.05
CA ILE A 332 8.06 10.04 -14.28
C ILE A 332 6.54 10.16 -14.16
N SER A 333 6.03 10.27 -12.94
CA SER A 333 4.63 10.59 -12.73
C SER A 333 4.39 11.98 -13.31
N GLN A 334 3.52 12.06 -14.33
CA GLN A 334 2.90 13.32 -14.70
C GLN A 334 2.22 13.89 -13.45
N GLU A 335 2.53 15.15 -13.20
CA GLU A 335 2.15 15.96 -12.05
C GLU A 335 0.69 15.77 -11.64
N ALA A 336 0.47 15.14 -10.46
CA ALA A 336 -0.64 15.53 -9.63
C ALA A 336 -0.28 16.91 -9.02
N GLN A 337 -1.01 17.95 -9.36
CA GLN A 337 -0.87 19.27 -8.74
C GLN A 337 -1.33 19.21 -7.27
N GLY A 338 -0.41 18.85 -6.39
CA GLY A 338 -0.50 18.91 -4.95
C GLY A 338 0.91 18.87 -4.41
N GLU A 339 1.24 19.73 -3.46
CA GLU A 339 2.56 20.07 -2.93
C GLU A 339 3.69 19.08 -3.25
N ALA A 340 4.67 19.51 -4.03
CA ALA A 340 5.78 18.71 -4.52
C ALA A 340 6.68 18.29 -3.35
N TYR A 341 6.53 17.06 -2.87
CA TYR A 341 7.39 16.48 -1.84
C TYR A 341 8.84 16.39 -2.33
N ILE A 342 9.76 16.81 -1.47
CA ILE A 342 11.21 16.66 -1.71
C ILE A 342 11.58 15.21 -1.35
N TYR A 343 12.34 14.54 -2.21
CA TYR A 343 12.91 13.21 -1.91
C TYR A 343 14.26 12.98 -2.54
N CYS A 344 15.09 12.12 -1.91
CA CYS A 344 16.45 11.83 -2.31
C CYS A 344 16.59 10.39 -2.79
N TYR A 345 17.32 10.16 -3.89
CA TYR A 345 17.55 8.81 -4.44
C TYR A 345 18.89 8.75 -5.22
N PRO A 346 19.43 7.52 -5.41
CA PRO A 346 19.07 6.30 -4.76
C PRO A 346 19.42 6.32 -3.26
N ASN A 347 18.76 5.49 -2.47
CA ASN A 347 19.12 5.26 -1.06
C ASN A 347 18.80 3.78 -0.74
N PRO A 348 19.81 2.91 -0.50
CA PRO A 348 21.25 3.22 -0.40
C PRO A 348 21.89 3.72 -1.71
N PHE A 349 23.00 4.45 -1.59
CA PHE A 349 23.74 4.98 -2.74
C PHE A 349 25.22 4.54 -2.74
N HIS A 350 25.83 4.49 -3.93
CA HIS A 350 27.25 4.19 -4.08
C HIS A 350 28.11 5.47 -4.28
N SER A 351 27.69 6.33 -5.18
CA SER A 351 28.47 7.53 -5.49
C SER A 351 27.65 8.79 -5.67
N ARG A 352 26.48 8.71 -6.27
CA ARG A 352 25.72 9.91 -6.64
C ARG A 352 24.31 9.87 -6.08
N VAL A 353 23.84 11.03 -5.59
CA VAL A 353 22.50 11.23 -5.03
C VAL A 353 21.80 12.33 -5.82
N TYR A 354 20.52 12.11 -6.10
CA TYR A 354 19.63 13.08 -6.73
C TYR A 354 18.55 13.50 -5.74
N ILE A 355 18.10 14.76 -5.86
CA ILE A 355 17.02 15.31 -5.04
C ILE A 355 15.93 15.80 -5.98
N ARG A 356 14.76 15.24 -5.91
CA ARG A 356 13.59 15.68 -6.69
C ARG A 356 12.84 16.80 -5.99
N ASN A 357 12.19 17.63 -6.80
CA ASN A 357 11.36 18.74 -6.36
C ASN A 357 12.08 19.73 -5.43
N PHE A 358 13.41 19.84 -5.57
CA PHE A 358 14.21 20.74 -4.78
C PHE A 358 15.28 21.43 -5.65
N LYS A 359 15.49 22.72 -5.39
CA LYS A 359 16.64 23.50 -5.84
C LYS A 359 17.05 24.40 -4.69
N GLY A 360 18.32 24.45 -4.40
CA GLY A 360 18.85 25.28 -3.34
C GLY A 360 19.96 24.59 -2.56
N ARG A 361 20.26 25.14 -1.41
CA ARG A 361 21.35 24.67 -0.56
C ARG A 361 21.05 23.32 0.06
N ILE A 362 22.04 22.44 0.00
CA ILE A 362 22.05 21.15 0.67
C ILE A 362 23.27 21.02 1.59
N ASP A 363 23.07 20.35 2.71
CA ASP A 363 24.11 20.06 3.69
C ASP A 363 24.09 18.54 4.00
N LEU A 364 25.25 17.86 3.95
CA LEU A 364 25.40 16.47 4.31
C LEU A 364 26.17 16.35 5.61
N TYR A 365 25.63 15.61 6.57
CA TYR A 365 26.22 15.38 7.89
C TYR A 365 26.54 13.90 8.11
N ASP A 366 27.64 13.63 8.81
CA ASP A 366 27.93 12.30 9.33
C ASP A 366 27.01 11.98 10.51
N ALA A 367 26.36 10.81 10.47
CA ALA A 367 25.46 10.38 11.52
C ALA A 367 26.16 10.05 12.86
N LEU A 368 27.42 9.67 12.82
CA LEU A 368 28.21 9.31 14.03
C LEU A 368 28.71 10.51 14.79
N GLY A 369 29.07 11.59 14.13
CA GLY A 369 29.69 12.77 14.75
C GLY A 369 28.92 14.07 14.58
N GLY A 370 27.85 14.10 13.78
CA GLY A 370 27.10 15.32 13.44
C GLY A 370 27.94 16.34 12.67
N SER A 371 29.10 15.91 12.12
CA SER A 371 30.03 16.79 11.40
C SER A 371 29.49 17.07 9.99
N LEU A 372 29.60 18.31 9.55
CA LEU A 372 29.25 18.70 8.19
C LEU A 372 30.31 18.14 7.21
N ILE A 373 29.90 17.26 6.33
CA ILE A 373 30.74 16.59 5.33
C ILE A 373 30.73 17.32 3.99
N TYR A 374 29.57 17.83 3.61
CA TYR A 374 29.37 18.53 2.34
C TYR A 374 28.37 19.65 2.49
N GLN A 375 28.61 20.73 1.75
CA GLN A 375 27.68 21.86 1.63
C GLN A 375 27.78 22.43 0.21
N GLY A 376 26.63 22.61 -0.44
CA GLY A 376 26.59 23.13 -1.80
C GLY A 376 25.16 23.41 -2.27
N ASP A 377 25.05 24.02 -3.45
CA ASP A 377 23.78 24.27 -4.10
C ASP A 377 23.43 23.13 -5.05
N TYR A 378 22.21 22.61 -4.90
CA TYR A 378 21.67 21.59 -5.75
C TYR A 378 20.88 22.20 -6.93
N LEU A 379 21.29 21.87 -8.16
CA LEU A 379 20.75 22.40 -9.42
C LEU A 379 20.20 21.31 -10.36
N ASN A 380 19.68 20.20 -9.83
CA ASN A 380 19.13 19.06 -10.59
C ASN A 380 20.16 18.19 -11.34
N GLN A 381 21.44 18.22 -10.98
CA GLN A 381 22.48 17.45 -11.69
C GLN A 381 23.02 16.25 -10.91
N GLY A 382 22.40 15.89 -9.79
CA GLY A 382 22.93 14.89 -8.87
C GLY A 382 24.25 15.32 -8.21
N VAL A 383 24.41 15.00 -6.93
CA VAL A 383 25.62 15.32 -6.16
C VAL A 383 26.50 14.09 -6.07
N ASP A 384 27.78 14.27 -6.38
CA ASP A 384 28.76 13.19 -6.30
C ASP A 384 29.35 13.11 -4.89
N PHE A 385 29.11 12.01 -4.23
CA PHE A 385 29.62 11.64 -2.91
C PHE A 385 30.56 10.42 -2.96
N SER A 386 31.19 10.15 -4.12
CA SER A 386 32.12 9.02 -4.26
C SER A 386 33.29 9.08 -3.27
N GLY A 387 33.69 10.30 -2.86
CA GLY A 387 34.83 10.53 -1.96
C GLY A 387 34.54 10.34 -0.46
N ILE A 388 33.30 10.03 -0.04
CA ILE A 388 33.01 9.76 1.38
C ILE A 388 33.02 8.26 1.65
N SER A 389 33.22 7.86 2.91
CA SER A 389 33.24 6.46 3.34
C SER A 389 31.85 5.82 3.30
N SER A 390 31.77 4.48 3.29
CA SER A 390 30.52 3.76 3.55
C SER A 390 30.02 4.09 4.97
N GLY A 391 28.71 4.26 5.12
CA GLY A 391 28.13 4.67 6.40
C GLY A 391 26.77 5.30 6.28
N VAL A 392 26.26 5.79 7.42
CA VAL A 392 24.97 6.52 7.50
C VAL A 392 25.23 8.01 7.59
N TYR A 393 24.46 8.77 6.81
CA TYR A 393 24.55 10.23 6.68
C TYR A 393 23.18 10.85 6.80
N PHE A 394 23.12 12.15 7.13
CA PHE A 394 21.90 12.95 7.04
C PHE A 394 22.07 14.05 6.00
N LEU A 395 21.22 14.02 4.97
CA LEU A 395 21.17 15.04 3.93
C LEU A 395 20.03 16.01 4.25
N LYS A 396 20.37 17.28 4.47
CA LYS A 396 19.40 18.35 4.66
C LYS A 396 19.20 19.09 3.34
N ALA A 397 17.96 19.24 2.91
CA ALA A 397 17.53 20.00 1.74
C ALA A 397 16.36 20.92 2.12
N GLY A 398 16.63 22.20 2.30
CA GLY A 398 15.66 23.15 2.85
C GLY A 398 15.27 22.81 4.28
N HIS A 399 13.98 22.54 4.51
CA HIS A 399 13.44 22.11 5.81
C HIS A 399 13.42 20.60 5.99
N SER A 400 13.65 19.82 4.92
CA SER A 400 13.63 18.36 4.93
C SER A 400 14.98 17.77 5.29
N ILE A 401 14.98 16.67 6.06
CA ILE A 401 16.18 15.89 6.42
C ILE A 401 15.95 14.45 6.01
N PHE A 402 16.91 13.87 5.30
CA PHE A 402 16.87 12.50 4.78
C PHE A 402 18.01 11.68 5.37
N GLN A 403 17.70 10.51 5.90
CA GLN A 403 18.72 9.54 6.24
C GLN A 403 19.20 8.85 4.96
N MET A 404 20.50 8.88 4.72
CA MET A 404 21.16 8.35 3.53
C MET A 404 22.14 7.24 3.93
N ILE A 405 22.10 6.11 3.22
CA ILE A 405 23.01 4.98 3.46
C ILE A 405 23.95 4.88 2.28
N LYS A 406 25.26 4.96 2.53
CA LYS A 406 26.31 4.75 1.53
C LYS A 406 26.89 3.36 1.65
N ASN A 407 26.81 2.59 0.56
CA ASN A 407 27.42 1.27 0.39
C ASN A 407 28.87 1.36 -0.09
#